data_99df37209ce4df7212ebbbab96345cfc
#
_entry.id   99df37209ce4df7212ebbbab96345cfc
#
_cell.length_a   1.000
_cell.length_b   1.000
_cell.length_c   1.000
_cell.angle_alpha   90.00
_cell.angle_beta   90.00
_cell.angle_gamma   90.00
#
_symmetry.space_group_name_H-M   'P 1'
#
loop_
_entity.id
_entity.type
_entity.pdbx_description
1 polymer ?
#
loop_
_entity_poly.entity_id
_entity_poly.type
_entity_poly.pdbx_seq_one_letter_code
_entity_poly.pdbx_strand_id
1 'polypeptide(L)'
;MKILVFDTETTGLPEDKASIYEVNKYPHIVQLSYIFYDVSNNNVIVKDDYIKLNPTIPISEKSLEIHGLNHEFLNANGSHIIPVLREFNEFLDRCDIVIGHNVSFD
;
A
#
# COMPACT_ATOMS: atom_id res chain seq x y z
N MET A 1 15.25 -1.75 -18.97
CA MET A 1 14.05 -1.08 -18.42
C MET A 1 13.64 -1.74 -17.11
N LYS A 2 13.35 -0.91 -16.11
CA LYS A 2 12.93 -1.38 -14.79
C LYS A 2 11.49 -0.95 -14.54
N ILE A 3 10.64 -1.91 -14.18
CA ILE A 3 9.21 -1.70 -14.02
C ILE A 3 8.81 -2.04 -12.59
N LEU A 4 8.08 -1.13 -11.96
CA LEU A 4 7.51 -1.34 -10.63
C LEU A 4 6.00 -1.44 -10.74
N VAL A 5 5.43 -2.57 -10.32
CA VAL A 5 3.98 -2.80 -10.28
C VAL A 5 3.56 -2.93 -8.83
N PHE A 6 2.60 -2.14 -8.38
CA PHE A 6 2.16 -2.16 -7.00
C PHE A 6 0.66 -2.15 -6.83
N ASP A 7 0.22 -2.61 -5.67
CA ASP A 7 -1.18 -2.57 -5.25
C ASP A 7 -1.25 -2.36 -3.75
N THR A 8 -2.31 -1.71 -3.28
CA THR A 8 -2.55 -1.46 -1.86
C THR A 8 -3.90 -1.98 -1.43
N GLU A 9 -4.00 -2.36 -0.15
CA GLU A 9 -5.26 -2.52 0.55
C GLU A 9 -5.33 -1.45 1.63
N THR A 10 -6.53 -0.91 1.87
CA THR A 10 -6.71 0.24 2.76
C THR A 10 -7.89 0.05 3.71
N THR A 11 -8.02 1.00 4.64
CA THR A 11 -9.14 1.02 5.58
C THR A 11 -10.47 1.46 4.95
N GLY A 12 -10.44 2.02 3.74
CA GLY A 12 -11.62 2.49 3.05
C GLY A 12 -11.27 3.33 1.82
N LEU A 13 -12.24 4.01 1.27
CA LEU A 13 -12.04 4.95 0.17
C LEU A 13 -11.89 6.37 0.71
N PRO A 14 -11.14 7.26 0.01
CA PRO A 14 -11.10 8.67 0.40
C PRO A 14 -12.50 9.28 0.32
N GLU A 15 -12.77 10.26 1.17
CA GLU A 15 -14.00 11.04 1.06
C GLU A 15 -13.99 11.88 -0.22
N ASP A 16 -15.17 12.03 -0.85
CA ASP A 16 -15.31 12.84 -2.05
C ASP A 16 -14.84 14.28 -1.80
N LYS A 17 -14.07 14.81 -2.75
CA LYS A 17 -13.56 16.18 -2.73
C LYS A 17 -12.62 16.50 -1.55
N ALA A 18 -12.06 15.48 -0.90
CA ALA A 18 -11.08 15.71 0.15
C ALA A 18 -9.81 16.33 -0.42
N SER A 19 -9.32 17.38 0.26
CA SER A 19 -8.03 18.00 -0.07
C SER A 19 -6.89 17.13 0.43
N ILE A 20 -5.74 17.18 -0.23
CA ILE A 20 -4.54 16.46 0.22
C ILE A 20 -4.08 16.89 1.62
N TYR A 21 -4.53 18.05 2.09
CA TYR A 21 -4.22 18.54 3.43
C TYR A 21 -5.17 18.01 4.51
N GLU A 22 -6.27 17.39 4.12
CA GLU A 22 -7.25 16.83 5.04
C GLU A 22 -6.97 15.36 5.30
N VAL A 23 -5.82 15.07 5.94
CA VAL A 23 -5.30 13.71 6.12
C VAL A 23 -6.27 12.77 6.85
N ASN A 24 -7.14 13.31 7.71
CA ASN A 24 -8.14 12.50 8.42
C ASN A 24 -9.26 12.00 7.52
N LYS A 25 -9.37 12.52 6.30
CA LYS A 25 -10.37 12.10 5.32
C LYS A 25 -9.86 11.05 4.34
N TYR A 26 -8.57 10.69 4.44
CA TYR A 26 -7.97 9.69 3.58
C TYR A 26 -7.83 8.36 4.33
N PRO A 27 -7.94 7.24 3.62
CA PRO A 27 -7.75 5.94 4.23
C PRO A 27 -6.29 5.68 4.58
N HIS A 28 -6.07 4.73 5.46
CA HIS A 28 -4.75 4.26 5.82
C HIS A 28 -4.43 3.00 5.02
N ILE A 29 -3.18 2.86 4.57
CA ILE A 29 -2.72 1.64 3.91
C ILE A 29 -2.55 0.55 4.98
N VAL A 30 -3.08 -0.63 4.70
CA VAL A 30 -2.94 -1.80 5.59
C VAL A 30 -2.14 -2.92 4.94
N GLN A 31 -1.96 -2.88 3.61
CA GLN A 31 -1.09 -3.80 2.89
C GLN A 31 -0.50 -3.10 1.68
N LEU A 32 0.78 -3.29 1.45
CA LEU A 32 1.49 -2.83 0.25
C LEU A 32 2.19 -4.02 -0.39
N SER A 33 1.81 -4.32 -1.61
CA SER A 33 2.39 -5.41 -2.40
C SER A 33 2.98 -4.84 -3.67
N TYR A 34 4.17 -5.29 -4.06
CA TYR A 34 4.75 -4.83 -5.31
C TYR A 34 5.73 -5.83 -5.89
N ILE A 35 5.93 -5.68 -7.19
CA ILE A 35 6.88 -6.45 -7.98
C ILE A 35 7.80 -5.46 -8.69
N PHE A 36 9.11 -5.63 -8.53
CA PHE A 36 10.11 -4.87 -9.25
C PHE A 36 10.76 -5.79 -10.26
N TYR A 37 10.64 -5.47 -11.53
CA TYR A 37 11.11 -6.30 -12.63
C TYR A 37 12.13 -5.55 -13.48
N ASP A 38 13.33 -6.13 -13.61
CA ASP A 38 14.36 -5.60 -14.49
C ASP A 38 14.35 -6.43 -15.77
N VAL A 39 13.86 -5.83 -16.85
CA VAL A 39 13.69 -6.49 -18.15
C VAL A 39 15.03 -6.95 -18.73
N SER A 40 16.12 -6.20 -18.49
CA SER A 40 17.41 -6.47 -19.09
C SER A 40 18.07 -7.76 -18.58
N ASN A 41 17.78 -8.18 -17.36
CA ASN A 41 18.37 -9.38 -16.77
C ASN A 41 17.35 -10.37 -16.23
N ASN A 42 16.06 -10.13 -16.44
CA ASN A 42 14.94 -10.96 -15.94
C ASN A 42 14.91 -11.12 -14.42
N ASN A 43 15.51 -10.20 -13.68
CA ASN A 43 15.42 -10.23 -12.23
C ASN A 43 14.05 -9.73 -11.75
N VAL A 44 13.46 -10.48 -10.83
CA VAL A 44 12.15 -10.15 -10.24
C VAL A 44 12.30 -10.13 -8.73
N ILE A 45 11.87 -9.04 -8.11
CA ILE A 45 11.78 -8.91 -6.66
C ILE A 45 10.31 -8.75 -6.30
N VAL A 46 9.82 -9.60 -5.39
CA VAL A 46 8.43 -9.56 -4.93
C VAL A 46 8.42 -9.18 -3.46
N LYS A 47 7.62 -8.18 -3.12
CA LYS A 47 7.42 -7.71 -1.75
C LYS A 47 5.94 -7.70 -1.41
N ASP A 48 5.62 -8.05 -0.18
CA ASP A 48 4.25 -8.05 0.32
C ASP A 48 4.31 -7.75 1.83
N ASP A 49 3.91 -6.55 2.20
CA ASP A 49 3.98 -6.08 3.58
C ASP A 49 2.62 -5.69 4.12
N TYR A 50 2.26 -6.23 5.28
CA TYR A 50 1.14 -5.75 6.07
C TYR A 50 1.62 -4.61 6.96
N ILE A 51 0.74 -3.64 7.20
CA ILE A 51 1.08 -2.42 7.95
C ILE A 51 0.30 -2.42 9.26
N LYS A 52 1.01 -2.21 10.36
CA LYS A 52 0.37 -2.03 11.66
C LYS A 52 -0.57 -0.84 11.64
N LEU A 53 -1.76 -1.04 12.18
CA LEU A 53 -2.78 0.00 12.23
C LEU A 53 -3.13 0.27 13.68
N ASN A 54 -3.18 1.56 14.05
CA ASN A 54 -3.63 1.96 15.38
C ASN A 54 -5.08 1.44 15.59
N PRO A 55 -5.36 0.72 16.69
CA PRO A 55 -6.70 0.16 16.92
C PRO A 55 -7.83 1.18 16.96
N THR A 56 -7.52 2.46 17.18
CA THR A 56 -8.52 3.54 17.18
C THR A 56 -8.94 3.96 15.79
N ILE A 57 -8.21 3.53 14.74
CA ILE A 57 -8.53 3.85 13.36
C ILE A 57 -9.48 2.78 12.85
N PRO A 58 -10.71 3.15 12.41
CA PRO A 58 -11.69 2.17 11.95
C PRO A 58 -11.35 1.64 10.56
N ILE A 59 -11.73 0.38 10.33
CA ILE A 59 -11.69 -0.24 8.99
C ILE A 59 -13.14 -0.34 8.54
N SER A 60 -13.46 0.17 7.34
CA SER A 60 -14.82 0.09 6.84
C SER A 60 -15.26 -1.37 6.64
N GLU A 61 -16.55 -1.65 6.83
CA GLU A 61 -17.08 -2.99 6.62
C GLU A 61 -16.80 -3.50 5.22
N LYS A 62 -16.96 -2.63 4.23
CA LYS A 62 -16.74 -2.99 2.83
C LYS A 62 -15.29 -3.37 2.58
N SER A 63 -14.34 -2.61 3.13
CA SER A 63 -12.92 -2.93 3.01
C SER A 63 -12.60 -4.26 3.67
N LEU A 64 -13.13 -4.48 4.86
CA LEU A 64 -12.91 -5.73 5.60
C LEU A 64 -13.47 -6.93 4.84
N GLU A 65 -14.63 -6.80 4.18
CA GLU A 65 -15.19 -7.85 3.33
C GLU A 65 -14.29 -8.17 2.15
N ILE A 66 -13.64 -7.15 1.58
CA ILE A 66 -12.79 -7.32 0.40
C ILE A 66 -11.47 -7.98 0.76
N HIS A 67 -10.76 -7.48 1.77
CA HIS A 67 -9.40 -7.96 2.06
C HIS A 67 -9.27 -8.83 3.32
N GLY A 68 -10.23 -8.79 4.22
CA GLY A 68 -10.23 -9.63 5.42
C GLY A 68 -9.17 -9.26 6.47
N LEU A 69 -8.54 -8.09 6.34
CA LEU A 69 -7.46 -7.67 7.24
C LEU A 69 -8.04 -6.89 8.42
N ASN A 70 -8.25 -7.57 9.54
CA ASN A 70 -8.77 -6.91 10.74
C ASN A 70 -7.64 -6.38 11.63
N HIS A 71 -8.00 -5.64 12.68
CA HIS A 71 -7.03 -5.04 13.60
C HIS A 71 -6.13 -6.08 14.27
N GLU A 72 -6.70 -7.20 14.67
CA GLU A 72 -5.95 -8.27 15.33
C GLU A 72 -4.87 -8.82 14.42
N PHE A 73 -5.21 -9.12 13.17
CA PHE A 73 -4.28 -9.63 12.18
C PHE A 73 -3.16 -8.63 11.89
N LEU A 74 -3.52 -7.36 11.68
CA LEU A 74 -2.55 -6.31 11.37
C LEU A 74 -1.60 -6.03 12.53
N ASN A 75 -2.10 -6.11 13.76
CA ASN A 75 -1.25 -5.93 14.93
C ASN A 75 -0.25 -7.07 15.09
N ALA A 76 -0.67 -8.30 14.78
CA ALA A 76 0.17 -9.50 14.92
C ALA A 76 1.19 -9.62 13.79
N ASN A 77 0.83 -9.24 12.56
CA ASN A 77 1.63 -9.51 11.36
C ASN A 77 2.17 -8.28 10.65
N GLY A 78 1.72 -7.09 11.04
CA GLY A 78 2.10 -5.85 10.38
C GLY A 78 3.44 -5.30 10.83
N SER A 79 4.04 -4.50 9.96
CA SER A 79 5.25 -3.72 10.22
C SER A 79 4.91 -2.24 10.30
N HIS A 80 5.79 -1.45 10.90
CA HIS A 80 5.62 0.01 10.88
C HIS A 80 5.70 0.52 9.45
N ILE A 81 4.86 1.50 9.11
CA ILE A 81 4.74 2.01 7.76
C ILE A 81 6.03 2.70 7.27
N ILE A 82 6.75 3.38 8.15
CA ILE A 82 7.92 4.18 7.75
C ILE A 82 9.00 3.35 7.06
N PRO A 83 9.52 2.26 7.66
CA PRO A 83 10.53 1.45 6.96
C PRO A 83 9.98 0.77 5.70
N VAL A 84 8.70 0.40 5.68
CA VAL A 84 8.06 -0.19 4.50
C VAL A 84 8.05 0.81 3.35
N LEU A 85 7.65 2.06 3.61
CA LEU A 85 7.62 3.11 2.60
C LEU A 85 9.02 3.52 2.14
N ARG A 86 10.01 3.50 3.04
CA ARG A 86 11.40 3.77 2.66
C ARG A 86 11.90 2.76 1.65
N GLU A 87 11.65 1.48 1.89
CA GLU A 87 12.04 0.42 0.97
C GLU A 87 11.33 0.57 -0.38
N PHE A 88 10.03 0.82 -0.36
CA PHE A 88 9.25 1.06 -1.57
C PHE A 88 9.80 2.25 -2.35
N ASN A 89 10.13 3.33 -1.65
CA ASN A 89 10.66 4.54 -2.26
C ASN A 89 12.01 4.29 -2.95
N GLU A 90 12.84 3.42 -2.41
CA GLU A 90 14.10 3.03 -3.05
C GLU A 90 13.86 2.38 -4.41
N PHE A 91 12.82 1.54 -4.52
CA PHE A 91 12.46 0.94 -5.81
C PHE A 91 11.84 1.97 -6.75
N LEU A 92 11.03 2.89 -6.22
CA LEU A 92 10.49 4.00 -7.03
C LEU A 92 11.59 4.81 -7.69
N ASP A 93 12.65 5.12 -6.95
CA ASP A 93 13.77 5.91 -7.47
C ASP A 93 14.55 5.17 -8.56
N ARG A 94 14.48 3.85 -8.58
CA ARG A 94 15.23 3.02 -9.53
C ARG A 94 14.43 2.62 -10.76
N CYS A 95 13.11 2.73 -10.73
CA CYS A 95 12.28 2.25 -11.83
C CYS A 95 12.13 3.29 -12.93
N ASP A 96 11.88 2.81 -14.14
CA ASP A 96 11.58 3.64 -15.31
C ASP A 96 10.08 3.83 -15.49
N ILE A 97 9.29 2.83 -15.11
CA ILE A 97 7.84 2.83 -15.24
C ILE A 97 7.22 2.33 -13.94
N VAL A 98 6.19 3.04 -13.47
CA VAL A 98 5.39 2.64 -12.31
C VAL A 98 3.97 2.33 -12.78
N ILE A 99 3.47 1.14 -12.40
CA ILE A 99 2.10 0.73 -12.71
C ILE A 99 1.40 0.42 -11.39
N GLY A 100 0.31 1.11 -11.13
CA GLY A 100 -0.50 0.90 -9.92
C GLY A 100 -1.89 0.44 -10.28
N HIS A 101 -2.47 -0.41 -9.43
CA HIS A 101 -3.88 -0.78 -9.52
C HIS A 101 -4.70 0.35 -8.92
N ASN A 102 -5.69 0.86 -9.66
CA ASN A 102 -6.51 2.01 -9.24
C ASN A 102 -5.66 3.23 -8.84
N VAL A 103 -4.77 3.64 -9.75
CA VAL A 103 -3.83 4.75 -9.51
C VAL A 103 -4.50 6.03 -9.04
N SER A 104 -5.72 6.31 -9.52
CA SER A 104 -6.48 7.49 -9.08
C SER A 104 -6.87 7.42 -7.60
N PHE A 105 -6.88 6.22 -7.02
CA PHE A 105 -7.20 5.97 -5.62
C PHE A 105 -5.90 5.80 -4.80
N ASP A 106 -4.96 5.06 -5.32
CA ASP A 106 -3.69 4.78 -4.67
C ASP A 106 -2.70 5.95 -4.79
#